data_c1d6d1492bdc4d897cf2f88fa699cd99
#
_entry.id   c1d6d1492bdc4d897cf2f88fa699cd99
#
_cell.length_a   1.000
_cell.length_b   1.000
_cell.length_c   1.000
_cell.angle_alpha   90.00
_cell.angle_beta   90.00
_cell.angle_gamma   90.00
#
_symmetry.space_group_name_H-M   'P 1'
#
loop_
_entity.id
_entity.type
_entity.pdbx_description
1 polymer ?
#
loop_
_entity_poly.entity_id
_entity_poly.type
_entity_poly.pdbx_seq_one_letter_code
_entity_poly.pdbx_strand_id
1 'polypeptide(L)'
;AIAGLESGTITTSTRINDTGVYRKYRDYQPRCWYFSDYGRGHGWLDVAGAIEKSCNYFFYQTADNMGIDTLVKYAKYFGLGTKTGIELQSETAGQLASRETKQKLHPDDPTWYPADSLQAAIGQNDNEFSPLQMAKYISMLANGGKQIDVSIVKTIRNSDGSEESKEEINNFVNQKLGIEETETEDITIDQNNLNAVLSGMQSVTGDSG
;
A
#
# COMPACT_ATOMS: atom_id res chain seq x y z
N ALA A 1 -3.80 -5.06 -4.19
CA ALA A 1 -5.15 -5.13 -4.75
C ALA A 1 -5.45 -3.88 -5.60
N ILE A 2 -5.63 -2.69 -5.00
CA ILE A 2 -6.00 -1.45 -5.73
C ILE A 2 -5.09 -1.23 -6.95
N ALA A 3 -3.76 -1.23 -6.79
CA ALA A 3 -2.83 -1.03 -7.89
C ALA A 3 -3.08 -2.00 -9.07
N GLY A 4 -3.33 -3.27 -8.79
CA GLY A 4 -3.62 -4.27 -9.80
C GLY A 4 -4.94 -4.05 -10.54
N LEU A 5 -5.97 -3.56 -9.84
CA LEU A 5 -7.26 -3.22 -10.40
C LEU A 5 -7.18 -1.95 -11.24
N GLU A 6 -6.63 -0.87 -10.69
CA GLU A 6 -6.55 0.44 -11.35
C GLU A 6 -5.63 0.42 -12.58
N SER A 7 -4.59 -0.40 -12.58
CA SER A 7 -3.72 -0.58 -13.75
C SER A 7 -4.33 -1.48 -14.83
N GLY A 8 -5.47 -2.12 -14.56
CA GLY A 8 -6.08 -3.09 -15.46
C GLY A 8 -5.33 -4.44 -15.53
N THR A 9 -4.32 -4.65 -14.66
CA THR A 9 -3.60 -5.93 -14.58
C THR A 9 -4.53 -7.06 -14.17
N ILE A 10 -5.46 -6.77 -13.28
CA ILE A 10 -6.60 -7.61 -12.91
C ILE A 10 -7.88 -6.79 -12.96
N THR A 11 -9.01 -7.46 -13.04
CA THR A 11 -10.34 -6.89 -12.88
C THR A 11 -11.03 -7.52 -11.67
N THR A 12 -12.16 -6.97 -11.24
CA THR A 12 -12.97 -7.56 -10.15
C THR A 12 -13.45 -8.98 -10.44
N SER A 13 -13.51 -9.36 -11.73
CA SER A 13 -13.89 -10.71 -12.19
C SER A 13 -12.70 -11.62 -12.50
N THR A 14 -11.48 -11.11 -12.46
CA THR A 14 -10.28 -11.92 -12.68
C THR A 14 -10.16 -12.99 -11.60
N ARG A 15 -10.00 -14.25 -12.02
CA ARG A 15 -9.80 -15.39 -11.13
C ARG A 15 -8.41 -15.98 -11.34
N ILE A 16 -7.70 -16.21 -10.23
CA ILE A 16 -6.39 -16.84 -10.20
C ILE A 16 -6.49 -18.13 -9.41
N ASN A 17 -5.93 -19.21 -9.94
CA ASN A 17 -5.90 -20.51 -9.27
C ASN A 17 -4.63 -20.61 -8.41
N ASP A 18 -4.79 -20.45 -7.10
CA ASP A 18 -3.71 -20.73 -6.15
C ASP A 18 -3.47 -22.25 -6.05
N THR A 19 -2.35 -22.69 -6.60
CA THR A 19 -1.86 -24.08 -6.53
C THR A 19 -0.89 -24.29 -5.36
N GLY A 20 -0.72 -23.29 -4.49
CA GLY A 20 0.10 -23.34 -3.29
C GLY A 20 1.53 -22.83 -3.46
N VAL A 21 2.18 -23.14 -4.57
CA VAL A 21 3.57 -22.73 -4.84
C VAL A 21 3.64 -21.96 -6.14
N TYR A 22 4.18 -20.75 -6.12
CA TYR A 22 4.37 -19.92 -7.31
C TYR A 22 5.64 -20.35 -8.05
N ARG A 23 5.48 -21.12 -9.13
CA ARG A 23 6.58 -21.82 -9.84
C ARG A 23 7.03 -21.15 -11.14
N LYS A 24 6.74 -19.87 -11.34
CA LYS A 24 7.14 -19.17 -12.57
C LYS A 24 8.67 -19.09 -12.72
N TYR A 25 9.36 -18.93 -11.61
CA TYR A 25 10.82 -18.78 -11.57
C TYR A 25 11.48 -20.04 -11.02
N ARG A 26 12.61 -20.44 -11.63
CA ARG A 26 13.35 -21.64 -11.22
C ARG A 26 14.00 -21.47 -9.86
N ASP A 27 14.60 -20.30 -9.63
CA ASP A 27 15.48 -20.05 -8.49
C ASP A 27 14.74 -19.47 -7.28
N TYR A 28 13.47 -19.05 -7.46
CA TYR A 28 12.64 -18.54 -6.39
C TYR A 28 11.19 -18.96 -6.56
N GLN A 29 10.73 -19.86 -5.70
CA GLN A 29 9.38 -20.45 -5.74
C GLN A 29 8.68 -20.26 -4.39
N PRO A 30 8.16 -19.06 -4.10
CA PRO A 30 7.52 -18.79 -2.82
C PRO A 30 6.20 -19.55 -2.68
N ARG A 31 5.89 -19.90 -1.42
CA ARG A 31 4.68 -20.64 -1.05
C ARG A 31 3.61 -19.69 -0.52
N CYS A 32 2.37 -19.99 -0.84
CA CYS A 32 1.24 -19.44 -0.10
C CYS A 32 1.25 -20.00 1.32
N TRP A 33 0.88 -19.19 2.32
CA TRP A 33 0.84 -19.64 3.71
C TRP A 33 -0.06 -20.87 3.88
N TYR A 34 -1.20 -20.88 3.20
CA TYR A 34 -2.17 -21.97 3.25
C TYR A 34 -1.56 -23.32 2.78
N PHE A 35 -0.69 -23.25 1.77
CA PHE A 35 0.04 -24.44 1.33
C PHE A 35 1.05 -24.92 2.38
N SER A 36 1.70 -23.99 3.07
CA SER A 36 2.66 -24.36 4.13
C SER A 36 1.98 -25.08 5.30
N ASP A 37 0.75 -24.67 5.63
CA ASP A 37 0.02 -25.20 6.79
C ASP A 37 -0.81 -26.45 6.44
N TYR A 38 -1.40 -26.49 5.24
CA TYR A 38 -2.40 -27.52 4.86
C TYR A 38 -1.98 -28.39 3.67
N GLY A 39 -0.83 -28.13 3.04
CA GLY A 39 -0.29 -28.90 1.89
C GLY A 39 -1.08 -28.71 0.58
N ARG A 40 -1.99 -27.74 0.50
CA ARG A 40 -2.80 -27.43 -0.69
C ARG A 40 -2.97 -25.93 -0.87
N GLY A 41 -3.23 -25.48 -2.12
CA GLY A 41 -3.56 -24.09 -2.41
C GLY A 41 -5.02 -23.77 -2.10
N HIS A 42 -5.38 -22.47 -2.13
CA HIS A 42 -6.75 -22.01 -1.95
C HIS A 42 -7.69 -22.36 -3.12
N GLY A 43 -7.13 -22.72 -4.30
CA GLY A 43 -7.90 -22.89 -5.53
C GLY A 43 -8.23 -21.55 -6.19
N TRP A 44 -9.38 -21.49 -6.88
CA TRP A 44 -9.79 -20.32 -7.65
C TRP A 44 -10.33 -19.21 -6.77
N LEU A 45 -9.62 -18.06 -6.76
CA LEU A 45 -10.01 -16.85 -6.04
C LEU A 45 -10.11 -15.66 -7.01
N ASP A 46 -11.02 -14.76 -6.74
CA ASP A 46 -11.00 -13.37 -7.21
C ASP A 46 -10.29 -12.46 -6.19
N VAL A 47 -10.25 -11.16 -6.47
CA VAL A 47 -9.52 -10.22 -5.61
C VAL A 47 -10.11 -10.13 -4.19
N ALA A 48 -11.44 -10.18 -4.05
CA ALA A 48 -12.10 -10.12 -2.74
C ALA A 48 -11.80 -11.38 -1.93
N GLY A 49 -11.94 -12.56 -2.52
CA GLY A 49 -11.59 -13.83 -1.88
C GLY A 49 -10.09 -13.95 -1.57
N ALA A 50 -9.23 -13.36 -2.40
CA ALA A 50 -7.79 -13.33 -2.13
C ALA A 50 -7.43 -12.46 -0.92
N ILE A 51 -8.13 -11.34 -0.70
CA ILE A 51 -7.99 -10.51 0.50
C ILE A 51 -8.54 -11.26 1.72
N GLU A 52 -9.75 -11.79 1.62
CA GLU A 52 -10.40 -12.57 2.69
C GLU A 52 -9.52 -13.71 3.20
N LYS A 53 -8.94 -14.50 2.30
CA LYS A 53 -8.08 -15.65 2.62
C LYS A 53 -6.61 -15.30 2.80
N SER A 54 -6.21 -14.03 2.72
CA SER A 54 -4.81 -13.58 2.78
C SER A 54 -3.92 -14.36 1.80
N CYS A 55 -4.38 -14.57 0.57
CA CYS A 55 -3.73 -15.46 -0.40
C CYS A 55 -2.47 -14.82 -0.99
N ASN A 56 -1.29 -15.24 -0.53
CA ASN A 56 -0.02 -14.75 -1.06
C ASN A 56 0.13 -15.04 -2.55
N TYR A 57 -0.27 -16.22 -3.03
CA TYR A 57 -0.14 -16.63 -4.42
C TYR A 57 -0.84 -15.67 -5.38
N PHE A 58 -2.06 -15.26 -5.05
CA PHE A 58 -2.83 -14.29 -5.84
C PHE A 58 -2.05 -12.99 -6.02
N PHE A 59 -1.49 -12.46 -4.92
CA PHE A 59 -0.74 -11.21 -4.94
C PHE A 59 0.65 -11.35 -5.57
N TYR A 60 1.31 -12.50 -5.47
CA TYR A 60 2.51 -12.80 -6.25
C TYR A 60 2.25 -12.68 -7.74
N GLN A 61 1.23 -13.38 -8.25
CA GLN A 61 0.91 -13.35 -9.67
C GLN A 61 0.46 -11.96 -10.14
N THR A 62 -0.31 -11.25 -9.33
CA THR A 62 -0.75 -9.89 -9.65
C THR A 62 0.44 -8.94 -9.76
N ALA A 63 1.35 -8.94 -8.77
CA ALA A 63 2.51 -8.06 -8.77
C ALA A 63 3.51 -8.39 -9.86
N ASP A 64 3.72 -9.67 -10.14
CA ASP A 64 4.60 -10.13 -11.21
C ASP A 64 4.13 -9.68 -12.60
N ASN A 65 2.82 -9.64 -12.80
CA ASN A 65 2.23 -9.16 -14.05
C ASN A 65 2.19 -7.61 -14.12
N MET A 66 2.00 -6.95 -13.00
CA MET A 66 1.87 -5.50 -12.91
C MET A 66 3.22 -4.77 -12.91
N GLY A 67 4.22 -5.36 -12.27
CA GLY A 67 5.52 -4.75 -12.03
C GLY A 67 5.57 -3.86 -10.79
N ILE A 68 6.80 -3.67 -10.27
CA ILE A 68 7.04 -2.95 -9.02
C ILE A 68 6.71 -1.46 -9.14
N ASP A 69 7.00 -0.84 -10.28
CA ASP A 69 6.85 0.60 -10.45
C ASP A 69 5.39 1.04 -10.33
N THR A 70 4.45 0.24 -10.82
CA THR A 70 3.01 0.46 -10.61
C THR A 70 2.61 0.29 -9.14
N LEU A 71 3.14 -0.72 -8.45
CA LEU A 71 2.89 -0.90 -7.02
C LEU A 71 3.36 0.32 -6.22
N VAL A 72 4.58 0.79 -6.50
CA VAL A 72 5.18 1.97 -5.86
C VAL A 72 4.35 3.23 -6.09
N LYS A 73 3.87 3.45 -7.33
CA LYS A 73 3.01 4.58 -7.65
C LYS A 73 1.78 4.65 -6.73
N TYR A 74 1.02 3.56 -6.63
CA TYR A 74 -0.18 3.52 -5.79
C TYR A 74 0.15 3.51 -4.29
N ALA A 75 1.25 2.89 -3.86
CA ALA A 75 1.69 2.95 -2.47
C ALA A 75 2.00 4.39 -2.03
N LYS A 76 2.72 5.15 -2.86
CA LYS A 76 2.99 6.58 -2.62
C LYS A 76 1.69 7.40 -2.59
N TYR A 77 0.75 7.16 -3.50
CA TYR A 77 -0.56 7.82 -3.47
C TYR A 77 -1.27 7.65 -2.11
N PHE A 78 -1.18 6.45 -1.54
CA PHE A 78 -1.73 6.16 -0.22
C PHE A 78 -0.84 6.63 0.95
N GLY A 79 0.23 7.38 0.69
CA GLY A 79 1.12 7.95 1.70
C GLY A 79 2.11 6.96 2.32
N LEU A 80 2.30 5.78 1.73
CA LEU A 80 3.28 4.81 2.19
C LEU A 80 4.69 5.18 1.73
N GLY A 81 5.65 5.15 2.65
CA GLY A 81 7.04 5.54 2.38
C GLY A 81 7.28 7.05 2.33
N THR A 82 6.33 7.87 2.82
CA THR A 82 6.42 9.32 2.93
C THR A 82 5.95 9.78 4.30
N LYS A 83 6.42 10.94 4.76
CA LYS A 83 5.88 11.56 5.98
C LYS A 83 4.41 11.89 5.80
N THR A 84 3.61 11.73 6.85
CA THR A 84 2.17 12.07 6.81
C THR A 84 1.92 13.56 6.89
N GLY A 85 2.90 14.34 7.34
CA GLY A 85 2.79 15.76 7.58
C GLY A 85 2.23 16.14 8.94
N ILE A 86 2.12 15.17 9.87
CA ILE A 86 1.71 15.47 11.26
C ILE A 86 2.72 16.42 11.91
N GLU A 87 2.22 17.34 12.75
CA GLU A 87 3.02 18.42 13.38
C GLU A 87 3.95 17.90 14.49
N LEU A 88 4.77 16.88 14.16
CA LEU A 88 5.75 16.28 15.07
C LEU A 88 7.15 16.27 14.41
N GLN A 89 8.16 16.69 15.19
CA GLN A 89 9.54 16.81 14.68
C GLN A 89 10.20 15.49 14.27
N SER A 90 9.79 14.38 14.89
CA SER A 90 10.48 13.08 14.74
C SER A 90 9.68 12.09 13.90
N GLU A 91 8.86 12.57 12.97
CA GLU A 91 8.14 11.66 12.08
C GLU A 91 9.11 10.97 11.11
N THR A 92 9.04 9.63 11.05
CA THR A 92 9.76 8.85 10.04
C THR A 92 8.97 8.77 8.75
N ALA A 93 9.65 8.85 7.61
CA ALA A 93 9.05 8.56 6.31
C ALA A 93 8.82 7.05 6.08
N GLY A 94 9.39 6.19 6.93
CA GLY A 94 9.40 4.75 6.67
C GLY A 94 10.20 4.39 5.42
N GLN A 95 9.96 3.20 4.90
CA GLN A 95 10.58 2.73 3.66
C GLN A 95 9.53 2.05 2.79
N LEU A 96 9.60 2.31 1.49
CA LEU A 96 8.78 1.64 0.49
C LEU A 96 9.71 0.84 -0.42
N ALA A 97 9.50 -0.48 -0.48
CA ALA A 97 10.25 -1.36 -1.36
C ALA A 97 10.14 -0.89 -2.81
N SER A 98 11.27 -0.52 -3.39
CA SER A 98 11.41 -0.01 -4.75
C SER A 98 12.81 -0.26 -5.28
N ARG A 99 13.00 -0.09 -6.59
CA ARG A 99 14.34 -0.16 -7.18
C ARG A 99 15.29 0.86 -6.54
N GLU A 100 14.80 2.07 -6.28
CA GLU A 100 15.56 3.13 -5.65
C GLU A 100 15.94 2.78 -4.20
N THR A 101 14.98 2.28 -3.42
CA THR A 101 15.22 1.84 -2.04
C THR A 101 16.26 0.73 -2.00
N LYS A 102 16.14 -0.26 -2.88
CA LYS A 102 17.11 -1.35 -2.95
C LYS A 102 18.52 -0.87 -3.31
N GLN A 103 18.66 0.04 -4.29
CA GLN A 103 19.95 0.61 -4.65
C GLN A 103 20.60 1.35 -3.47
N LYS A 104 19.80 2.01 -2.66
CA LYS A 104 20.25 2.76 -1.49
C LYS A 104 20.65 1.87 -0.32
N LEU A 105 19.86 0.84 -0.03
CA LEU A 105 20.04 -0.02 1.14
C LEU A 105 20.98 -1.19 0.87
N HIS A 106 21.04 -1.66 -0.37
CA HIS A 106 21.83 -2.83 -0.78
C HIS A 106 22.81 -2.48 -1.90
N PRO A 107 23.79 -1.57 -1.64
CA PRO A 107 24.73 -1.10 -2.68
C PRO A 107 25.61 -2.22 -3.26
N ASP A 108 25.80 -3.32 -2.53
CA ASP A 108 26.58 -4.49 -2.98
C ASP A 108 25.77 -5.38 -3.95
N ASP A 109 24.43 -5.32 -3.91
CA ASP A 109 23.53 -6.00 -4.84
C ASP A 109 22.29 -5.13 -5.13
N PRO A 110 22.44 -4.07 -5.94
CA PRO A 110 21.37 -3.12 -6.23
C PRO A 110 20.35 -3.63 -7.26
N THR A 111 20.55 -4.84 -7.79
CA THR A 111 19.71 -5.41 -8.84
C THR A 111 18.33 -5.78 -8.29
N TRP A 112 17.28 -5.28 -8.96
CA TRP A 112 15.91 -5.67 -8.63
C TRP A 112 15.55 -7.00 -9.31
N TYR A 113 15.32 -8.01 -8.50
CA TYR A 113 14.95 -9.35 -8.96
C TYR A 113 13.42 -9.55 -8.93
N PRO A 114 12.88 -10.50 -9.68
CA PRO A 114 11.46 -10.88 -9.58
C PRO A 114 11.03 -11.22 -8.15
N ALA A 115 11.89 -11.87 -7.36
CA ALA A 115 11.66 -12.18 -5.96
C ALA A 115 11.32 -10.95 -5.12
N ASP A 116 11.97 -9.82 -5.39
CA ASP A 116 11.74 -8.57 -4.67
C ASP A 116 10.31 -8.07 -4.89
N SER A 117 9.82 -8.13 -6.15
CA SER A 117 8.44 -7.74 -6.48
C SER A 117 7.41 -8.64 -5.79
N LEU A 118 7.66 -9.95 -5.76
CA LEU A 118 6.75 -10.90 -5.13
C LEU A 118 6.65 -10.66 -3.62
N GLN A 119 7.77 -10.42 -2.95
CA GLN A 119 7.79 -10.12 -1.53
C GLN A 119 7.18 -8.75 -1.21
N ALA A 120 7.51 -7.71 -1.98
CA ALA A 120 6.95 -6.37 -1.81
C ALA A 120 5.41 -6.38 -1.90
N ALA A 121 4.84 -7.21 -2.79
CA ALA A 121 3.40 -7.32 -3.00
C ALA A 121 2.60 -7.81 -1.80
N ILE A 122 3.24 -8.51 -0.88
CA ILE A 122 2.63 -9.02 0.37
C ILE A 122 3.11 -8.23 1.61
N GLY A 123 3.69 -7.05 1.39
CA GLY A 123 4.13 -6.16 2.46
C GLY A 123 5.46 -6.55 3.11
N GLN A 124 6.24 -7.42 2.47
CA GLN A 124 7.57 -7.82 2.90
C GLN A 124 8.67 -7.10 2.10
N ASN A 125 9.91 -7.65 2.13
CA ASN A 125 11.10 -7.01 1.59
C ASN A 125 11.44 -5.73 2.39
N ASP A 126 11.90 -4.67 1.71
CA ASP A 126 12.31 -3.39 2.33
C ASP A 126 11.11 -2.48 2.69
N ASN A 127 9.90 -3.03 2.86
CA ASN A 127 8.74 -2.25 3.30
C ASN A 127 8.75 -2.06 4.82
N GLU A 128 8.84 -0.81 5.26
CA GLU A 128 8.76 -0.42 6.68
C GLU A 128 7.85 0.81 6.81
N PHE A 129 6.71 0.65 7.48
CA PHE A 129 5.73 1.73 7.63
C PHE A 129 5.43 2.01 9.08
N SER A 130 5.26 3.28 9.42
CA SER A 130 4.81 3.65 10.76
C SER A 130 3.33 3.28 10.97
N PRO A 131 2.89 3.04 12.22
CA PRO A 131 1.47 2.86 12.51
C PRO A 131 0.59 4.01 12.02
N LEU A 132 1.12 5.23 12.00
CA LEU A 132 0.40 6.41 11.53
C LEU A 132 0.19 6.37 10.00
N GLN A 133 1.20 5.97 9.24
CA GLN A 133 1.07 5.75 7.80
C GLN A 133 0.03 4.67 7.49
N MET A 134 0.04 3.58 8.23
CA MET A 134 -0.96 2.52 8.08
C MET A 134 -2.37 3.02 8.43
N ALA A 135 -2.53 3.82 9.48
CA ALA A 135 -3.82 4.43 9.83
C ALA A 135 -4.30 5.40 8.75
N LYS A 136 -3.42 6.25 8.20
CA LYS A 136 -3.72 7.14 7.07
C LYS A 136 -4.18 6.32 5.85
N TYR A 137 -3.42 5.32 5.45
CA TYR A 137 -3.72 4.44 4.32
C TYR A 137 -5.12 3.80 4.46
N ILE A 138 -5.41 3.18 5.61
CA ILE A 138 -6.71 2.54 5.85
C ILE A 138 -7.85 3.57 5.87
N SER A 139 -7.61 4.74 6.48
CA SER A 139 -8.60 5.84 6.48
C SER A 139 -8.90 6.35 5.07
N MET A 140 -7.89 6.42 4.19
CA MET A 140 -8.10 6.77 2.79
C MET A 140 -8.95 5.73 2.05
N LEU A 141 -8.71 4.43 2.27
CA LEU A 141 -9.55 3.37 1.70
C LEU A 141 -11.00 3.51 2.19
N ALA A 142 -11.21 3.71 3.49
CA ALA A 142 -12.54 3.88 4.08
C ALA A 142 -13.24 5.18 3.61
N ASN A 143 -12.47 6.19 3.23
CA ASN A 143 -12.97 7.50 2.74
C ASN A 143 -13.14 7.53 1.20
N GLY A 144 -13.38 6.41 0.57
CA GLY A 144 -13.62 6.35 -0.88
C GLY A 144 -12.36 6.54 -1.73
N GLY A 145 -11.17 6.27 -1.20
CA GLY A 145 -9.88 6.43 -1.87
C GLY A 145 -9.36 7.87 -1.89
N LYS A 146 -10.03 8.81 -1.23
CA LYS A 146 -9.65 10.23 -1.23
C LYS A 146 -8.52 10.51 -0.26
N GLN A 147 -7.66 11.45 -0.64
CA GLN A 147 -6.60 11.98 0.23
C GLN A 147 -7.16 12.53 1.53
N ILE A 148 -6.43 12.33 2.61
CA ILE A 148 -6.72 12.89 3.93
C ILE A 148 -5.46 13.53 4.51
N ASP A 149 -5.64 14.63 5.22
CA ASP A 149 -4.59 15.25 6.00
C ASP A 149 -4.57 14.64 7.41
N VAL A 150 -3.37 14.43 7.91
CA VAL A 150 -3.14 14.01 9.30
C VAL A 150 -2.66 15.22 10.08
N SER A 151 -3.39 15.60 11.13
CA SER A 151 -3.08 16.76 11.95
C SER A 151 -3.53 16.57 13.40
N ILE A 152 -2.75 17.06 14.34
CA ILE A 152 -3.11 17.19 15.76
C ILE A 152 -3.51 18.63 16.12
N VAL A 153 -3.20 19.60 15.24
CA VAL A 153 -3.58 20.99 15.41
C VAL A 153 -4.97 21.22 14.82
N LYS A 154 -5.94 21.50 15.68
CA LYS A 154 -7.31 21.77 15.24
C LYS A 154 -7.46 23.19 14.67
N THR A 155 -6.91 24.18 15.38
CA THR A 155 -6.98 25.59 15.00
C THR A 155 -5.89 26.38 15.72
N ILE A 156 -5.45 27.46 15.11
CA ILE A 156 -4.60 28.49 15.72
C ILE A 156 -5.42 29.77 15.75
N ARG A 157 -5.57 30.37 16.94
CA ARG A 157 -6.29 31.62 17.12
C ARG A 157 -5.34 32.75 17.46
N ASN A 158 -5.40 33.81 16.70
CA ASN A 158 -4.64 35.02 16.88
C ASN A 158 -5.13 35.85 18.06
N SER A 159 -4.32 36.83 18.50
CA SER A 159 -4.68 37.75 19.58
C SER A 159 -5.88 38.65 19.32
N ASP A 160 -6.20 38.89 18.06
CA ASP A 160 -7.38 39.62 17.60
C ASP A 160 -8.66 38.76 17.51
N GLY A 161 -8.55 37.46 17.79
CA GLY A 161 -9.64 36.50 17.75
C GLY A 161 -9.85 35.83 16.36
N SER A 162 -9.08 36.22 15.35
CA SER A 162 -9.10 35.54 14.05
C SER A 162 -8.49 34.14 14.14
N GLU A 163 -8.91 33.24 13.25
CA GLU A 163 -8.34 31.89 13.14
C GLU A 163 -7.51 31.79 11.85
N GLU A 164 -6.33 31.18 11.97
CA GLU A 164 -5.51 30.83 10.82
C GLU A 164 -6.23 29.78 9.96
N SER A 165 -6.10 29.91 8.65
CA SER A 165 -6.58 28.87 7.74
C SER A 165 -5.77 27.59 7.86
N LYS A 166 -6.35 26.45 7.51
CA LYS A 166 -5.66 25.16 7.51
C LYS A 166 -4.43 25.16 6.58
N GLU A 167 -4.53 25.88 5.46
CA GLU A 167 -3.43 26.04 4.50
C GLU A 167 -2.26 26.80 5.13
N GLU A 168 -2.50 27.90 5.84
CA GLU A 168 -1.47 28.66 6.54
C GLU A 168 -0.79 27.84 7.63
N ILE A 169 -1.58 27.06 8.39
CA ILE A 169 -1.06 26.14 9.40
C ILE A 169 -0.14 25.09 8.77
N ASN A 170 -0.60 24.44 7.69
CA ASN A 170 0.16 23.41 7.00
C ASN A 170 1.46 23.99 6.42
N ASN A 171 1.41 25.15 5.76
CA ASN A 171 2.57 25.83 5.20
C ASN A 171 3.60 26.17 6.28
N PHE A 172 3.14 26.69 7.42
CA PHE A 172 4.01 26.98 8.56
C PHE A 172 4.69 25.72 9.10
N VAL A 173 3.92 24.64 9.26
CA VAL A 173 4.44 23.35 9.75
C VAL A 173 5.44 22.77 8.78
N ASN A 174 5.11 22.69 7.50
CA ASN A 174 5.99 22.16 6.46
C ASN A 174 7.31 22.91 6.43
N GLN A 175 7.27 24.24 6.49
CA GLN A 175 8.46 25.07 6.54
C GLN A 175 9.31 24.81 7.80
N LYS A 176 8.68 24.70 8.97
CA LYS A 176 9.37 24.49 10.25
C LYS A 176 9.96 23.09 10.39
N LEU A 177 9.29 22.07 9.86
CA LEU A 177 9.73 20.69 9.95
C LEU A 177 10.57 20.24 8.75
N GLY A 178 10.77 21.12 7.75
CA GLY A 178 11.50 20.80 6.52
C GLY A 178 10.81 19.68 5.74
N ILE A 179 9.48 19.68 5.71
CA ILE A 179 8.69 18.73 4.92
C ILE A 179 8.62 19.31 3.51
N GLU A 180 9.25 18.64 2.55
CA GLU A 180 9.05 18.93 1.14
C GLU A 180 7.67 18.40 0.73
N GLU A 181 6.89 19.26 0.08
CA GLU A 181 5.65 18.82 -0.54
C GLU A 181 5.98 17.81 -1.63
N THR A 182 5.62 16.56 -1.40
CA THR A 182 5.65 15.56 -2.45
C THR A 182 4.44 15.81 -3.34
N GLU A 183 4.68 16.20 -4.61
CA GLU A 183 3.63 16.17 -5.62
C GLU A 183 3.07 14.75 -5.68
N THR A 184 1.93 14.54 -5.09
CA THR A 184 1.16 13.31 -5.28
C THR A 184 0.37 13.47 -6.57
N GLU A 185 0.56 12.54 -7.52
CA GLU A 185 -0.32 12.49 -8.69
C GLU A 185 -1.77 12.43 -8.22
N ASP A 186 -2.62 13.21 -8.87
CA ASP A 186 -4.07 13.18 -8.60
C ASP A 186 -4.64 11.88 -9.20
N ILE A 187 -4.77 10.85 -8.36
CA ILE A 187 -5.26 9.53 -8.73
C ILE A 187 -6.72 9.42 -8.28
N THR A 188 -7.61 9.19 -9.23
CA THR A 188 -9.00 8.85 -8.93
C THR A 188 -9.13 7.33 -8.87
N ILE A 189 -9.61 6.80 -7.76
CA ILE A 189 -9.87 5.36 -7.59
C ILE A 189 -11.28 5.03 -8.07
N ASP A 190 -11.40 4.06 -8.98
CA ASP A 190 -12.70 3.54 -9.40
C ASP A 190 -13.46 2.92 -8.23
N GLN A 191 -14.71 3.31 -8.04
CA GLN A 191 -15.50 2.87 -6.89
C GLN A 191 -15.84 1.38 -6.92
N ASN A 192 -15.98 0.76 -8.12
CA ASN A 192 -16.21 -0.68 -8.20
C ASN A 192 -14.97 -1.45 -7.75
N ASN A 193 -13.77 -0.97 -8.14
CA ASN A 193 -12.50 -1.53 -7.71
C ASN A 193 -12.32 -1.41 -6.20
N LEU A 194 -12.58 -0.23 -5.66
CA LEU A 194 -12.52 0.02 -4.22
C LEU A 194 -13.52 -0.85 -3.45
N ASN A 195 -14.77 -0.93 -3.92
CA ASN A 195 -15.81 -1.75 -3.30
C ASN A 195 -15.44 -3.24 -3.27
N ALA A 196 -14.79 -3.76 -4.31
CA ALA A 196 -14.31 -5.15 -4.32
C ALA A 196 -13.24 -5.39 -3.24
N VAL A 197 -12.34 -4.41 -3.05
CA VAL A 197 -11.32 -4.47 -1.99
C VAL A 197 -11.96 -4.39 -0.60
N LEU A 198 -12.86 -3.42 -0.38
CA LEU A 198 -13.55 -3.25 0.90
C LEU A 198 -14.41 -4.46 1.25
N SER A 199 -15.06 -5.08 0.27
CA SER A 199 -15.82 -6.34 0.46
C SER A 199 -14.91 -7.46 0.94
N GLY A 200 -13.72 -7.64 0.32
CA GLY A 200 -12.74 -8.61 0.78
C GLY A 200 -12.25 -8.34 2.20
N MET A 201 -11.98 -7.07 2.53
CA MET A 201 -11.57 -6.68 3.89
C MET A 201 -12.67 -6.93 4.93
N GLN A 202 -13.93 -6.66 4.59
CA GLN A 202 -15.07 -6.95 5.45
C GLN A 202 -15.24 -8.46 5.70
N SER A 203 -15.02 -9.28 4.67
CA SER A 203 -15.14 -10.75 4.79
C SER A 203 -14.11 -11.35 5.76
N VAL A 204 -12.94 -10.73 5.93
CA VAL A 204 -11.93 -11.17 6.93
C VAL A 204 -12.48 -11.15 8.36
N THR A 205 -13.37 -10.20 8.67
CA THR A 205 -13.94 -10.01 10.02
C THR A 205 -15.32 -10.64 10.20
N GLY A 206 -15.87 -11.26 9.15
CA GLY A 206 -17.16 -11.95 9.18
C GLY A 206 -17.07 -13.39 9.67
N ASP A 207 -18.25 -14.05 9.85
CA ASP A 207 -18.36 -15.43 10.35
C ASP A 207 -17.74 -16.48 9.41
N SER A 208 -17.26 -16.09 8.23
CA SER A 208 -16.63 -16.96 7.22
C SER A 208 -15.11 -16.78 7.11
N GLY A 209 -14.54 -15.91 7.95
CA GLY A 209 -13.09 -15.66 8.01
C GLY A 209 -12.35 -16.56 8.97
#